data_c64dc5d5c4a2e083c2d8b90d70fd786e
#
_entry.id   c64dc5d5c4a2e083c2d8b90d70fd786e
#
_cell.length_a   1.000
_cell.length_b   1.000
_cell.length_c   1.000
_cell.angle_alpha   90.00
_cell.angle_beta   90.00
_cell.angle_gamma   90.00
#
_symmetry.space_group_name_H-M   'P 1'
#
loop_
_entity.id
_entity.type
_entity.pdbx_description
1 polymer ?
#
loop_
_entity_poly.entity_id
_entity_poly.type
_entity_poly.pdbx_seq_one_letter_code
_entity_poly.pdbx_strand_id
1 'polypeptide(L)'
;WRKPYPEKEAAQIKDLVKEAAANKVDFVWAIHPGLDIKWTDEDRINVLNKFGMMYDLGVRSFAVFFDDISGEGAKADKQADLLNFLQKEFIEKKEGVSPLIMCPTEYNRAWAGSDYLDVLGKTLDPAIHVMWTGNSVIHDITLEGQEWVNKRIQRPSYVWWNFPVSDYCRDHLLMGPSYGLDPNAIHA
;
A
#
# COMPACT_ATOMS: atom_id res chain seq x y z
N TRP A 1 10.22 0.86 -12.65
CA TRP A 1 9.33 -0.24 -12.33
C TRP A 1 9.10 -1.19 -13.52
N ARG A 2 9.20 -0.75 -14.75
CA ARG A 2 9.02 -1.58 -15.97
C ARG A 2 10.17 -2.55 -16.22
N LYS A 3 11.38 -2.25 -15.76
CA LYS A 3 12.59 -3.06 -16.01
C LYS A 3 12.80 -4.10 -14.90
N PRO A 4 13.36 -5.28 -15.20
CA PRO A 4 13.78 -6.22 -14.17
C PRO A 4 14.85 -5.58 -13.26
N TYR A 5 14.97 -6.08 -12.04
CA TYR A 5 16.11 -5.74 -11.19
C TYR A 5 17.40 -6.31 -11.73
N PRO A 6 18.54 -5.62 -11.57
CA PRO A 6 19.85 -6.22 -11.80
C PRO A 6 20.05 -7.48 -10.96
N GLU A 7 20.84 -8.43 -11.42
CA GLU A 7 21.05 -9.72 -10.74
C GLU A 7 21.46 -9.57 -9.28
N LYS A 8 22.34 -8.61 -8.98
CA LYS A 8 22.79 -8.32 -7.61
C LYS A 8 21.63 -7.90 -6.70
N GLU A 9 20.77 -7.03 -7.19
CA GLU A 9 19.60 -6.55 -6.42
C GLU A 9 18.56 -7.66 -6.26
N ALA A 10 18.31 -8.44 -7.30
CA ALA A 10 17.43 -9.59 -7.24
C ALA A 10 17.92 -10.64 -6.22
N ALA A 11 19.23 -10.91 -6.18
CA ALA A 11 19.82 -11.78 -5.16
C ALA A 11 19.63 -11.24 -3.74
N GLN A 12 19.82 -9.92 -3.53
CA GLN A 12 19.58 -9.29 -2.23
C GLN A 12 18.11 -9.39 -1.80
N ILE A 13 17.17 -9.18 -2.72
CA ILE A 13 15.73 -9.35 -2.42
C ILE A 13 15.46 -10.80 -1.99
N LYS A 14 15.99 -11.77 -2.70
CA LYS A 14 15.83 -13.19 -2.36
C LYS A 14 16.37 -13.52 -0.97
N ASP A 15 17.54 -12.97 -0.61
CA ASP A 15 18.13 -13.16 0.73
C ASP A 15 17.27 -12.50 1.81
N LEU A 16 16.77 -11.26 1.57
CA LEU A 16 15.88 -10.56 2.49
C LEU A 16 14.57 -11.34 2.72
N VAL A 17 13.96 -11.87 1.68
CA VAL A 17 12.75 -12.70 1.78
C VAL A 17 13.01 -13.94 2.64
N LYS A 18 14.14 -14.62 2.43
CA LYS A 18 14.55 -15.79 3.20
C LYS A 18 14.77 -15.46 4.69
N GLU A 19 15.50 -14.37 4.96
CA GLU A 19 15.76 -13.92 6.33
C GLU A 19 14.48 -13.47 7.03
N ALA A 20 13.59 -12.75 6.35
CA ALA A 20 12.29 -12.37 6.88
C ALA A 20 11.48 -13.60 7.30
N ALA A 21 11.37 -14.59 6.43
CA ALA A 21 10.66 -15.85 6.74
C ALA A 21 11.28 -16.60 7.94
N ALA A 22 12.61 -16.65 8.03
CA ALA A 22 13.31 -17.28 9.16
C ALA A 22 13.03 -16.57 10.50
N ASN A 23 12.77 -15.26 10.45
CA ASN A 23 12.48 -14.42 11.61
C ASN A 23 10.98 -14.17 11.84
N LYS A 24 10.10 -14.86 11.10
CA LYS A 24 8.63 -14.69 11.19
C LYS A 24 8.17 -13.26 10.90
N VAL A 25 8.80 -12.62 9.93
CA VAL A 25 8.47 -11.29 9.42
C VAL A 25 7.96 -11.43 7.99
N ASP A 26 6.84 -10.79 7.67
CA ASP A 26 6.36 -10.71 6.30
C ASP A 26 7.15 -9.66 5.52
N PHE A 27 7.81 -10.10 4.45
CA PHE A 27 8.47 -9.21 3.53
C PHE A 27 7.47 -8.71 2.50
N VAL A 28 7.01 -7.46 2.67
CA VAL A 28 6.12 -6.82 1.71
C VAL A 28 6.94 -6.09 0.65
N TRP A 29 6.83 -6.53 -0.60
CA TRP A 29 7.42 -5.80 -1.72
C TRP A 29 6.41 -4.82 -2.30
N ALA A 30 6.81 -3.54 -2.36
CA ALA A 30 5.98 -2.45 -2.87
C ALA A 30 6.50 -1.90 -4.19
N ILE A 31 5.57 -1.48 -5.07
CA ILE A 31 5.84 -0.79 -6.32
C ILE A 31 5.08 0.53 -6.37
N HIS A 32 5.70 1.57 -6.92
CA HIS A 32 5.10 2.89 -7.09
C HIS A 32 5.08 3.27 -8.58
N PRO A 33 4.05 2.90 -9.36
CA PRO A 33 3.98 3.19 -10.79
C PRO A 33 3.42 4.57 -11.11
N GLY A 34 2.80 5.25 -10.14
CA GLY A 34 1.93 6.42 -10.34
C GLY A 34 2.57 7.65 -10.97
N LEU A 35 3.90 7.80 -10.88
CA LEU A 35 4.60 8.96 -11.43
C LEU A 35 4.59 9.02 -12.97
N ASP A 36 4.58 7.88 -13.65
CA ASP A 36 4.74 7.82 -15.11
C ASP A 36 3.85 6.78 -15.81
N ILE A 37 2.89 6.22 -15.09
CA ILE A 37 1.93 5.26 -15.65
C ILE A 37 1.04 5.91 -16.71
N LYS A 38 0.81 5.19 -17.82
CA LYS A 38 -0.04 5.64 -18.94
C LYS A 38 -1.41 4.96 -18.95
N TRP A 39 -1.64 4.06 -18.01
CA TRP A 39 -2.88 3.28 -17.91
C TRP A 39 -3.19 2.41 -19.15
N THR A 40 -2.17 2.06 -19.92
CA THR A 40 -2.27 1.18 -21.08
C THR A 40 -2.25 -0.29 -20.67
N ASP A 41 -2.70 -1.17 -21.56
CA ASP A 41 -2.57 -2.62 -21.34
C ASP A 41 -1.10 -3.04 -21.22
N GLU A 42 -0.18 -2.36 -21.92
CA GLU A 42 1.25 -2.59 -21.78
C GLU A 42 1.72 -2.30 -20.35
N ASP A 43 1.28 -1.20 -19.74
CA ASP A 43 1.64 -0.89 -18.36
C ASP A 43 1.06 -1.90 -17.36
N ARG A 44 -0.18 -2.36 -17.57
CA ARG A 44 -0.77 -3.45 -16.75
C ARG A 44 0.06 -4.73 -16.82
N ILE A 45 0.45 -5.13 -18.03
CA ILE A 45 1.28 -6.32 -18.23
C ILE A 45 2.68 -6.13 -17.62
N ASN A 46 3.27 -4.94 -17.72
CA ASN A 46 4.56 -4.65 -17.10
C ASN A 46 4.51 -4.78 -15.56
N VAL A 47 3.46 -4.28 -14.91
CA VAL A 47 3.26 -4.46 -13.47
C VAL A 47 3.07 -5.93 -13.13
N LEU A 48 2.22 -6.64 -13.87
CA LEU A 48 1.97 -8.07 -13.68
C LEU A 48 3.25 -8.89 -13.80
N ASN A 49 4.07 -8.62 -14.83
CA ASN A 49 5.35 -9.27 -15.03
C ASN A 49 6.32 -9.00 -13.87
N LYS A 50 6.33 -7.76 -13.36
CA LYS A 50 7.16 -7.40 -12.22
C LYS A 50 6.74 -8.15 -10.95
N PHE A 51 5.45 -8.31 -10.72
CA PHE A 51 4.91 -9.14 -9.64
C PHE A 51 5.35 -10.61 -9.80
N GLY A 52 5.27 -11.15 -11.02
CA GLY A 52 5.75 -12.50 -11.32
C GLY A 52 7.23 -12.70 -10.99
N MET A 53 8.09 -11.76 -11.39
CA MET A 53 9.52 -11.78 -11.07
C MET A 53 9.77 -11.80 -9.54
N MET A 54 9.02 -11.00 -8.79
CA MET A 54 9.17 -10.95 -7.32
C MET A 54 8.66 -12.23 -6.66
N TYR A 55 7.56 -12.78 -7.17
CA TYR A 55 7.05 -14.08 -6.71
C TYR A 55 8.07 -15.20 -6.88
N ASP A 56 8.78 -15.21 -8.03
CA ASP A 56 9.84 -16.19 -8.33
C ASP A 56 11.06 -16.03 -7.40
N LEU A 57 11.30 -14.83 -6.87
CA LEU A 57 12.31 -14.57 -5.84
C LEU A 57 11.83 -14.97 -4.42
N GLY A 58 10.57 -15.41 -4.27
CA GLY A 58 10.01 -15.88 -3.00
C GLY A 58 9.10 -14.87 -2.31
N VAL A 59 8.87 -13.66 -2.85
CA VAL A 59 7.94 -12.68 -2.29
C VAL A 59 6.52 -13.25 -2.28
N ARG A 60 5.79 -13.03 -1.18
CA ARG A 60 4.40 -13.49 -1.00
C ARG A 60 3.45 -12.37 -0.55
N SER A 61 3.98 -11.20 -0.20
CA SER A 61 3.18 -10.03 0.16
C SER A 61 3.53 -8.87 -0.74
N PHE A 62 2.51 -8.26 -1.36
CA PHE A 62 2.65 -7.26 -2.42
C PHE A 62 1.88 -5.99 -2.09
N ALA A 63 2.45 -4.85 -2.46
CA ALA A 63 1.77 -3.56 -2.35
C ALA A 63 1.96 -2.71 -3.61
N VAL A 64 0.97 -1.85 -3.87
CA VAL A 64 1.05 -0.81 -4.92
C VAL A 64 0.78 0.54 -4.27
N PHE A 65 1.71 1.47 -4.42
CA PHE A 65 1.66 2.77 -3.80
C PHE A 65 1.37 3.86 -4.82
N PHE A 66 0.52 4.81 -4.41
CA PHE A 66 0.13 5.99 -5.18
C PHE A 66 0.17 7.26 -4.32
N ASP A 67 0.94 7.22 -3.22
CA ASP A 67 1.21 8.38 -2.37
C ASP A 67 2.00 9.47 -3.11
N ASP A 68 1.88 10.70 -2.66
CA ASP A 68 2.64 11.87 -3.08
C ASP A 68 2.65 12.13 -4.60
N ILE A 69 1.56 11.82 -5.29
CA ILE A 69 1.39 12.07 -6.72
C ILE A 69 0.19 12.97 -7.01
N SER A 70 0.12 13.45 -8.24
CA SER A 70 -0.98 14.28 -8.74
C SER A 70 -1.30 13.96 -10.21
N GLY A 71 -2.33 14.60 -10.75
CA GLY A 71 -2.70 14.46 -12.15
C GLY A 71 -3.29 13.11 -12.51
N GLU A 72 -2.94 12.58 -13.68
CA GLU A 72 -3.54 11.32 -14.18
C GLU A 72 -3.21 10.10 -13.33
N GLY A 73 -2.05 10.08 -12.67
CA GLY A 73 -1.67 8.99 -11.76
C GLY A 73 -2.52 8.91 -10.50
N ALA A 74 -3.12 10.03 -10.09
CA ALA A 74 -3.89 10.18 -8.85
C ALA A 74 -5.40 9.88 -9.01
N LYS A 75 -5.84 9.33 -10.13
CA LYS A 75 -7.27 9.04 -10.37
C LYS A 75 -7.69 7.73 -9.73
N ALA A 76 -8.66 7.80 -8.81
CA ALA A 76 -9.15 6.67 -8.04
C ALA A 76 -9.68 5.52 -8.91
N ASP A 77 -10.45 5.83 -9.94
CA ASP A 77 -11.02 4.85 -10.88
C ASP A 77 -9.92 4.07 -11.63
N LYS A 78 -8.87 4.77 -12.07
CA LYS A 78 -7.73 4.17 -12.77
C LYS A 78 -6.89 3.29 -11.85
N GLN A 79 -6.67 3.77 -10.62
CA GLN A 79 -5.97 3.00 -9.60
C GLN A 79 -6.75 1.73 -9.24
N ALA A 80 -8.05 1.84 -8.99
CA ALA A 80 -8.91 0.70 -8.69
C ALA A 80 -8.93 -0.32 -9.84
N ASP A 81 -9.00 0.14 -11.08
CA ASP A 81 -9.00 -0.73 -12.26
C ASP A 81 -7.70 -1.55 -12.39
N LEU A 82 -6.53 -0.92 -12.20
CA LEU A 82 -5.25 -1.63 -12.17
C LEU A 82 -5.18 -2.63 -11.01
N LEU A 83 -5.61 -2.22 -9.83
CA LEU A 83 -5.53 -3.07 -8.64
C LEU A 83 -6.48 -4.27 -8.72
N ASN A 84 -7.70 -4.07 -9.22
CA ASN A 84 -8.65 -5.15 -9.48
C ASN A 84 -8.13 -6.14 -10.53
N PHE A 85 -7.44 -5.63 -11.57
CA PHE A 85 -6.76 -6.46 -12.54
C PHE A 85 -5.66 -7.32 -11.87
N LEU A 86 -4.81 -6.72 -11.01
CA LEU A 86 -3.76 -7.47 -10.30
C LEU A 86 -4.34 -8.46 -9.30
N GLN A 87 -5.42 -8.11 -8.61
CA GLN A 87 -6.13 -9.00 -7.70
C GLN A 87 -6.56 -10.25 -8.45
N LYS A 88 -7.26 -10.09 -9.57
CA LYS A 88 -7.81 -11.19 -10.35
C LYS A 88 -6.75 -12.00 -11.10
N GLU A 89 -5.79 -11.33 -11.74
CA GLU A 89 -4.84 -11.98 -12.64
C GLU A 89 -3.59 -12.51 -11.92
N PHE A 90 -3.33 -12.04 -10.70
CA PHE A 90 -2.16 -12.47 -9.94
C PHE A 90 -2.49 -13.00 -8.54
N ILE A 91 -3.08 -12.17 -7.66
CA ILE A 91 -3.26 -12.53 -6.25
C ILE A 91 -4.10 -13.81 -6.12
N GLU A 92 -5.25 -13.88 -6.80
CA GLU A 92 -6.15 -15.04 -6.74
C GLU A 92 -5.61 -16.31 -7.42
N LYS A 93 -4.62 -16.14 -8.33
CA LYS A 93 -4.05 -17.27 -9.10
C LYS A 93 -2.76 -17.83 -8.51
N LYS A 94 -2.13 -17.13 -7.57
CA LYS A 94 -0.84 -17.52 -7.01
C LYS A 94 -0.97 -18.07 -5.60
N GLU A 95 -0.39 -19.23 -5.38
CA GLU A 95 -0.42 -19.91 -4.09
C GLU A 95 0.40 -19.15 -3.03
N GLY A 96 -0.16 -19.05 -1.81
CA GLY A 96 0.51 -18.49 -0.65
C GLY A 96 0.71 -16.97 -0.69
N VAL A 97 0.05 -16.26 -1.61
CA VAL A 97 0.12 -14.80 -1.68
C VAL A 97 -0.89 -14.18 -0.71
N SER A 98 -0.41 -13.22 0.08
CA SER A 98 -1.25 -12.42 0.99
C SER A 98 -2.16 -11.45 0.23
N PRO A 99 -3.24 -10.94 0.85
CA PRO A 99 -4.07 -9.91 0.23
C PRO A 99 -3.24 -8.70 -0.25
N LEU A 100 -3.61 -8.14 -1.41
CA LEU A 100 -2.93 -6.98 -1.97
C LEU A 100 -3.12 -5.77 -1.08
N ILE A 101 -2.06 -4.98 -0.91
CA ILE A 101 -2.08 -3.72 -0.16
C ILE A 101 -1.95 -2.56 -1.14
N MET A 102 -2.74 -1.51 -0.96
CA MET A 102 -2.55 -0.24 -1.68
C MET A 102 -2.33 0.93 -0.72
N CYS A 103 -1.46 1.86 -1.11
CA CYS A 103 -1.44 3.20 -0.54
C CYS A 103 -2.19 4.13 -1.48
N PRO A 104 -3.32 4.73 -1.06
CA PRO A 104 -4.07 5.66 -1.90
C PRO A 104 -3.35 7.01 -1.99
N THR A 105 -3.66 7.80 -3.02
CA THR A 105 -3.14 9.17 -3.13
C THR A 105 -3.63 10.06 -1.99
N GLU A 106 -4.91 9.94 -1.62
CA GLU A 106 -5.47 10.62 -0.45
C GLU A 106 -5.39 9.69 0.76
N TYR A 107 -4.19 9.50 1.33
CA TYR A 107 -3.93 8.56 2.41
C TYR A 107 -4.12 9.12 3.82
N ASN A 108 -4.60 10.37 3.96
CA ASN A 108 -4.98 11.00 5.23
C ASN A 108 -6.15 11.97 5.05
N ARG A 109 -6.84 12.28 6.15
CA ARG A 109 -8.05 13.11 6.11
C ARG A 109 -7.80 14.56 5.70
N ALA A 110 -6.64 15.12 6.05
CA ALA A 110 -6.32 16.50 5.71
C ALA A 110 -6.21 16.72 4.17
N TRP A 111 -5.90 15.68 3.44
CA TRP A 111 -5.79 15.70 1.97
C TRP A 111 -7.01 15.11 1.26
N ALA A 112 -7.89 14.43 1.98
CA ALA A 112 -9.10 13.83 1.45
C ALA A 112 -10.20 14.87 1.23
N GLY A 113 -10.03 15.71 0.23
CA GLY A 113 -10.95 16.80 -0.11
C GLY A 113 -11.90 16.53 -1.27
N SER A 114 -11.77 15.37 -1.94
CA SER A 114 -12.55 14.97 -3.10
C SER A 114 -13.45 13.75 -2.80
N ASP A 115 -14.04 13.18 -3.84
CA ASP A 115 -14.76 11.90 -3.80
C ASP A 115 -13.85 10.67 -3.98
N TYR A 116 -12.54 10.87 -4.02
CA TYR A 116 -11.53 9.85 -4.31
C TYR A 116 -11.70 8.59 -3.45
N LEU A 117 -11.82 8.74 -2.11
CA LEU A 117 -11.99 7.60 -1.21
C LEU A 117 -13.35 6.91 -1.40
N ASP A 118 -14.41 7.67 -1.70
CA ASP A 118 -15.74 7.12 -1.99
C ASP A 118 -15.76 6.34 -3.32
N VAL A 119 -15.00 6.80 -4.32
CA VAL A 119 -14.79 6.07 -5.58
C VAL A 119 -14.05 4.77 -5.31
N LEU A 120 -12.94 4.79 -4.57
CA LEU A 120 -12.23 3.56 -4.18
C LEU A 120 -13.16 2.58 -3.44
N GLY A 121 -13.93 3.05 -2.47
CA GLY A 121 -14.85 2.20 -1.71
C GLY A 121 -15.88 1.48 -2.58
N LYS A 122 -16.33 2.13 -3.65
CA LYS A 122 -17.33 1.59 -4.57
C LYS A 122 -16.76 0.66 -5.64
N THR A 123 -15.51 0.87 -6.05
CA THR A 123 -14.95 0.25 -7.26
C THR A 123 -13.82 -0.74 -6.99
N LEU A 124 -13.09 -0.57 -5.88
CA LEU A 124 -11.97 -1.42 -5.53
C LEU A 124 -12.45 -2.75 -4.94
N ASP A 125 -11.86 -3.85 -5.36
CA ASP A 125 -12.14 -5.19 -4.83
C ASP A 125 -12.02 -5.20 -3.29
N PRO A 126 -13.01 -5.72 -2.56
CA PRO A 126 -13.03 -5.69 -1.09
C PRO A 126 -11.89 -6.46 -0.40
N ALA A 127 -11.24 -7.38 -1.10
CA ALA A 127 -10.10 -8.12 -0.57
C ALA A 127 -8.80 -7.28 -0.53
N ILE A 128 -8.76 -6.12 -1.20
CA ILE A 128 -7.59 -5.26 -1.24
C ILE A 128 -7.55 -4.36 -0.01
N HIS A 129 -6.45 -4.38 0.74
CA HIS A 129 -6.24 -3.50 1.88
C HIS A 129 -5.87 -2.08 1.46
N VAL A 130 -6.45 -1.07 2.11
CA VAL A 130 -6.22 0.34 1.83
C VAL A 130 -5.52 0.99 3.02
N MET A 131 -4.31 1.52 2.81
CA MET A 131 -3.50 2.17 3.85
C MET A 131 -4.08 3.54 4.24
N TRP A 132 -3.90 3.89 5.52
CA TRP A 132 -4.38 5.15 6.09
C TRP A 132 -3.51 5.61 7.25
N THR A 133 -3.12 6.90 7.27
CA THR A 133 -2.24 7.47 8.30
C THR A 133 -3.00 8.22 9.41
N GLY A 134 -4.32 8.37 9.29
CA GLY A 134 -5.12 9.12 10.25
C GLY A 134 -5.62 10.46 9.73
N ASN A 135 -5.90 11.41 10.63
CA ASN A 135 -6.44 12.72 10.25
C ASN A 135 -5.40 13.64 9.58
N SER A 136 -4.11 13.31 9.69
CA SER A 136 -3.00 13.91 8.93
C SER A 136 -1.91 12.87 8.70
N VAL A 137 -0.80 13.27 8.06
CA VAL A 137 0.36 12.39 7.79
C VAL A 137 0.90 11.79 9.08
N ILE A 138 1.06 12.62 10.12
CA ILE A 138 1.44 12.21 11.47
C ILE A 138 0.28 12.57 12.40
N HIS A 139 -0.39 11.56 12.91
CA HIS A 139 -1.56 11.76 13.77
C HIS A 139 -1.80 10.54 14.66
N ASP A 140 -2.50 10.75 15.75
CA ASP A 140 -3.03 9.66 16.57
C ASP A 140 -4.06 8.86 15.76
N ILE A 141 -4.03 7.55 15.88
CA ILE A 141 -5.03 6.67 15.28
C ILE A 141 -6.19 6.57 16.26
N THR A 142 -7.26 7.30 15.97
CA THR A 142 -8.46 7.37 16.79
C THR A 142 -9.62 6.57 16.22
N LEU A 143 -10.52 6.09 17.06
CA LEU A 143 -11.73 5.38 16.62
C LEU A 143 -12.55 6.25 15.63
N GLU A 144 -12.78 7.52 15.95
CA GLU A 144 -13.51 8.44 15.06
C GLU A 144 -12.85 8.57 13.68
N GLY A 145 -11.51 8.69 13.64
CA GLY A 145 -10.76 8.78 12.40
C GLY A 145 -10.86 7.50 11.55
N GLN A 146 -10.85 6.34 12.21
CA GLN A 146 -11.01 5.04 11.53
C GLN A 146 -12.44 4.85 11.00
N GLU A 147 -13.44 5.13 11.79
CA GLU A 147 -14.85 5.08 11.34
C GLU A 147 -15.10 6.00 10.15
N TRP A 148 -14.49 7.20 10.17
CA TRP A 148 -14.62 8.17 9.09
C TRP A 148 -14.08 7.63 7.74
N VAL A 149 -12.89 7.03 7.73
CA VAL A 149 -12.30 6.49 6.50
C VAL A 149 -12.96 5.17 6.10
N ASN A 150 -13.22 4.26 7.06
CA ASN A 150 -13.82 2.95 6.80
C ASN A 150 -15.18 3.06 6.12
N LYS A 151 -15.99 4.08 6.50
CA LYS A 151 -17.26 4.38 5.85
C LYS A 151 -17.09 4.74 4.37
N ARG A 152 -16.02 5.45 4.01
CA ARG A 152 -15.75 5.88 2.63
C ARG A 152 -15.19 4.74 1.78
N ILE A 153 -14.17 4.06 2.28
CA ILE A 153 -13.52 2.96 1.55
C ILE A 153 -14.30 1.64 1.65
N GLN A 154 -15.40 1.60 2.45
CA GLN A 154 -16.30 0.46 2.65
C GLN A 154 -15.60 -0.82 3.14
N ARG A 155 -14.54 -0.64 3.95
CA ARG A 155 -13.75 -1.71 4.57
C ARG A 155 -12.93 -1.16 5.73
N PRO A 156 -12.43 -2.02 6.65
CA PRO A 156 -11.40 -1.60 7.60
C PRO A 156 -10.15 -1.09 6.88
N SER A 157 -9.61 0.04 7.34
CA SER A 157 -8.36 0.56 6.80
C SER A 157 -7.15 -0.22 7.32
N TYR A 158 -6.12 -0.32 6.48
CA TYR A 158 -4.81 -0.82 6.87
C TYR A 158 -4.01 0.33 7.47
N VAL A 159 -3.80 0.33 8.79
CA VAL A 159 -3.17 1.44 9.50
C VAL A 159 -1.70 1.59 9.12
N TRP A 160 -1.36 2.74 8.56
CA TRP A 160 0.01 3.23 8.40
C TRP A 160 0.28 4.27 9.49
N TRP A 161 0.78 3.82 10.61
CA TRP A 161 1.02 4.68 11.76
C TRP A 161 2.41 5.29 11.72
N ASN A 162 2.49 6.60 11.47
CA ASN A 162 3.74 7.36 11.39
C ASN A 162 4.28 7.79 12.76
N PHE A 163 4.31 6.89 13.73
CA PHE A 163 4.93 7.13 15.02
C PHE A 163 6.02 6.07 15.30
N PRO A 164 7.19 6.46 15.75
CA PRO A 164 7.79 7.80 15.74
C PRO A 164 8.44 8.08 14.37
N VAL A 165 8.07 9.20 13.77
CA VAL A 165 8.67 9.65 12.50
C VAL A 165 9.66 10.78 12.75
N SER A 166 10.85 10.73 12.13
CA SER A 166 11.94 11.68 12.36
C SER A 166 12.29 12.55 11.14
N ASP A 167 11.59 12.41 10.02
CA ASP A 167 11.84 13.18 8.80
C ASP A 167 11.69 14.68 8.99
N TYR A 168 10.77 15.13 9.85
CA TYR A 168 10.60 16.54 10.21
C TYR A 168 11.65 17.07 11.20
N CYS A 169 12.33 16.16 11.91
CA CYS A 169 13.32 16.49 12.93
C CYS A 169 14.56 15.62 12.73
N ARG A 170 15.26 15.80 11.60
CA ARG A 170 16.34 14.92 11.13
C ARG A 170 17.48 14.74 12.14
N ASP A 171 17.70 15.73 13.01
CA ASP A 171 18.74 15.68 14.04
C ASP A 171 18.26 14.99 15.34
N HIS A 172 17.02 14.51 15.39
CA HIS A 172 16.45 13.89 16.57
C HIS A 172 15.85 12.52 16.22
N LEU A 173 16.29 11.50 16.95
CA LEU A 173 15.63 10.20 16.95
C LEU A 173 14.62 10.18 18.09
N LEU A 174 13.35 10.04 17.77
CA LEU A 174 12.29 9.85 18.77
C LEU A 174 12.43 8.49 19.41
N MET A 175 12.75 8.47 20.71
CA MET A 175 12.88 7.27 21.51
C MET A 175 11.90 7.36 22.67
N GLY A 176 10.77 6.67 22.55
CA GLY A 176 9.73 6.70 23.58
C GLY A 176 8.80 5.50 23.48
N PRO A 177 7.95 5.28 24.50
CA PRO A 177 6.90 4.26 24.42
C PRO A 177 5.91 4.60 23.31
N SER A 178 5.30 3.59 22.72
CA SER A 178 4.24 3.77 21.74
C SER A 178 3.04 4.44 22.39
N TYR A 179 2.52 5.50 21.78
CA TYR A 179 1.28 6.18 22.17
C TYR A 179 0.54 6.68 20.93
N GLY A 180 -0.74 7.04 21.08
CA GLY A 180 -1.53 7.55 19.96
C GLY A 180 -2.23 6.44 19.13
N LEU A 181 -2.27 5.22 19.63
CA LEU A 181 -3.13 4.16 19.13
C LEU A 181 -4.30 3.95 20.07
N ASP A 182 -5.50 4.29 19.64
CA ASP A 182 -6.72 3.97 20.39
C ASP A 182 -6.96 2.46 20.32
N PRO A 183 -7.02 1.75 21.47
CA PRO A 183 -7.26 0.31 21.46
C PRO A 183 -8.60 -0.09 20.82
N ASN A 184 -9.58 0.80 20.78
CA ASN A 184 -10.86 0.54 20.12
C ASN A 184 -10.79 0.74 18.59
N ALA A 185 -9.80 1.45 18.09
CA ALA A 185 -9.62 1.68 16.65
C ALA A 185 -9.13 0.43 15.89
N ILE A 186 -8.58 -0.56 16.60
CA ILE A 186 -8.03 -1.79 15.99
C ILE A 186 -9.14 -2.71 15.45
N HIS A 187 -10.37 -2.52 15.90
CA HIS A 187 -11.52 -3.35 15.56
C HIS A 187 -12.61 -2.59 14.77
N ALA A 188 -12.30 -1.35 14.37
CA ALA A 188 -13.26 -0.49 13.65
C ALA A 188 -13.35 -0.84 12.16
#